data_c23165d21a2a14c48c1dc0b19e09ee8e
#
_entry.id   c23165d21a2a14c48c1dc0b19e09ee8e
#
_cell.length_a   1.000
_cell.length_b   1.000
_cell.length_c   1.000
_cell.angle_alpha   90.00
_cell.angle_beta   90.00
_cell.angle_gamma   90.00
#
_symmetry.space_group_name_H-M   'P 1'
#
loop_
_entity.id
_entity.type
_entity.pdbx_description
1 polymer ?
#
loop_
_entity_poly.entity_id
_entity_poly.type
_entity_poly.pdbx_seq_one_letter_code
_entity_poly.pdbx_strand_id
1 'polypeptide(L)'
;MKLDRFRLALPLAASLLLAAAPGDELRLEPLREAIITEARAADPASMSFDRTTTAVRRGPGIKEKTVTVERWDGKRWALVSVNGNPPSASHLKTFRKATAANPVPGYYRMASLLAAASDISVDSEGRKTLKIPVLPAGTVRTDTGDISSHLSGEAVIASNDGKPYVVRLKVRARENFKLNLLIKVTNFEQISDYRLGPDGRPRLASQLADSKGSMFGFVGGETNEVTYAYR
;
A
#
# COMPACT_ATOMS: atom_id res chain seq x y z
N MET A 1 81.88 -39.98 15.24
CA MET A 1 80.73 -39.51 16.02
C MET A 1 80.08 -38.42 15.19
N LYS A 2 78.97 -38.77 14.45
CA LYS A 2 78.25 -37.84 13.54
C LYS A 2 77.04 -37.28 14.27
N LEU A 3 76.98 -35.96 14.39
CA LEU A 3 75.78 -35.26 14.87
C LEU A 3 74.82 -35.07 13.71
N ASP A 4 73.66 -35.72 13.79
CA ASP A 4 72.52 -35.49 12.89
C ASP A 4 71.78 -34.22 13.34
N ARG A 5 71.66 -33.28 12.39
CA ARG A 5 70.85 -32.05 12.56
C ARG A 5 69.42 -32.32 12.26
N PHE A 6 68.54 -32.38 13.23
CA PHE A 6 67.09 -32.35 13.10
C PHE A 6 66.66 -30.96 12.61
N ARG A 7 66.13 -30.91 11.38
CA ARG A 7 65.42 -29.73 10.88
C ARG A 7 63.95 -29.87 11.25
N LEU A 8 63.45 -29.06 12.19
CA LEU A 8 62.07 -28.87 12.45
C LEU A 8 61.47 -28.02 11.31
N ALA A 9 60.59 -28.63 10.50
CA ALA A 9 59.75 -27.93 9.55
C ALA A 9 58.49 -27.46 10.30
N LEU A 10 58.30 -26.17 10.49
CA LEU A 10 57.06 -25.58 10.95
C LEU A 10 56.06 -25.57 9.78
N PRO A 11 54.81 -26.06 9.94
CA PRO A 11 53.79 -25.85 8.96
C PRO A 11 53.26 -24.42 9.09
N LEU A 12 53.40 -23.66 8.05
CA LEU A 12 52.77 -22.34 7.88
C LEU A 12 51.29 -22.54 7.73
N ALA A 13 50.51 -22.38 8.79
CA ALA A 13 49.05 -22.35 8.72
C ALA A 13 48.62 -21.05 8.03
N ALA A 14 48.30 -21.17 6.72
CA ALA A 14 47.67 -20.09 5.98
C ALA A 14 46.24 -19.93 6.51
N SER A 15 46.02 -18.98 7.38
CA SER A 15 44.68 -18.54 7.78
C SER A 15 44.03 -17.87 6.58
N LEU A 16 43.18 -18.60 5.87
CA LEU A 16 42.22 -18.01 4.93
C LEU A 16 41.25 -17.13 5.75
N LEU A 17 41.54 -15.85 5.80
CA LEU A 17 40.55 -14.83 6.14
C LEU A 17 39.48 -14.89 5.02
N LEU A 18 38.37 -15.62 5.28
CA LEU A 18 37.15 -15.39 4.53
C LEU A 18 36.79 -13.93 4.78
N ALA A 19 37.13 -13.06 3.83
CA ALA A 19 36.52 -11.74 3.74
C ALA A 19 35.02 -11.99 3.58
N ALA A 20 34.25 -11.72 4.65
CA ALA A 20 32.80 -11.62 4.52
C ALA A 20 32.57 -10.65 3.37
N ALA A 21 31.84 -11.12 2.35
CA ALA A 21 31.39 -10.24 1.29
C ALA A 21 30.74 -9.03 1.93
N PRO A 22 31.03 -7.79 1.46
CA PRO A 22 30.38 -6.60 1.99
C PRO A 22 28.88 -6.86 1.89
N GLY A 23 28.21 -6.78 3.04
CA GLY A 23 26.80 -7.08 3.18
C GLY A 23 26.04 -6.37 2.08
N ASP A 24 25.02 -7.05 1.56
CA ASP A 24 24.10 -6.55 0.54
C ASP A 24 23.68 -5.12 0.94
N GLU A 25 24.41 -4.12 0.45
CA GLU A 25 24.08 -2.73 0.71
C GLU A 25 22.64 -2.54 0.25
N LEU A 26 21.79 -2.14 1.18
CA LEU A 26 20.40 -1.84 0.93
C LEU A 26 20.30 -0.80 -0.18
N ARG A 27 20.20 -1.27 -1.43
CA ARG A 27 20.08 -0.39 -2.58
C ARG A 27 18.59 -0.15 -2.83
N LEU A 28 18.16 1.09 -2.57
CA LEU A 28 16.81 1.55 -2.85
C LEU A 28 16.42 1.27 -4.31
N GLU A 29 17.28 1.64 -5.25
CA GLU A 29 16.97 1.60 -6.68
C GLU A 29 16.64 0.18 -7.20
N PRO A 30 17.47 -0.86 -7.01
CA PRO A 30 17.16 -2.19 -7.53
C PRO A 30 15.89 -2.79 -6.90
N LEU A 31 15.68 -2.57 -5.59
CA LEU A 31 14.50 -3.04 -4.89
C LEU A 31 13.22 -2.37 -5.42
N ARG A 32 13.27 -1.05 -5.57
CA ARG A 32 12.18 -0.24 -6.08
C ARG A 32 11.81 -0.63 -7.51
N GLU A 33 12.79 -0.75 -8.41
CA GLU A 33 12.58 -1.10 -9.81
C GLU A 33 12.02 -2.53 -9.98
N ALA A 34 12.46 -3.48 -9.17
CA ALA A 34 11.90 -4.84 -9.18
C ALA A 34 10.40 -4.83 -8.86
N ILE A 35 9.99 -4.07 -7.81
CA ILE A 35 8.58 -3.96 -7.42
C ILE A 35 7.76 -3.19 -8.46
N ILE A 36 8.31 -2.11 -9.03
CA ILE A 36 7.66 -1.32 -10.10
C ILE A 36 7.40 -2.19 -11.34
N THR A 37 8.36 -3.02 -11.71
CA THR A 37 8.23 -3.94 -12.85
C THR A 37 7.10 -4.94 -12.63
N GLU A 38 7.04 -5.56 -11.44
CA GLU A 38 5.95 -6.48 -11.09
C GLU A 38 4.59 -5.76 -11.04
N ALA A 39 4.56 -4.54 -10.50
CA ALA A 39 3.35 -3.73 -10.45
C ALA A 39 2.84 -3.36 -11.84
N ARG A 40 3.70 -3.01 -12.78
CA ARG A 40 3.34 -2.71 -14.18
C ARG A 40 2.77 -3.92 -14.93
N ALA A 41 3.18 -5.13 -14.53
CA ALA A 41 2.65 -6.36 -15.10
C ALA A 41 1.26 -6.73 -14.57
N ALA A 42 0.78 -6.07 -13.51
CA ALA A 42 -0.54 -6.29 -12.93
C ALA A 42 -1.60 -5.49 -13.69
N ASP A 43 -2.28 -6.13 -14.64
CA ASP A 43 -3.35 -5.49 -15.41
C ASP A 43 -4.70 -5.57 -14.68
N PRO A 44 -5.36 -4.43 -14.36
CA PRO A 44 -6.69 -4.43 -13.75
C PRO A 44 -7.75 -5.10 -14.63
N ALA A 45 -7.59 -5.12 -15.94
CA ALA A 45 -8.52 -5.80 -16.85
C ALA A 45 -8.48 -7.33 -16.73
N SER A 46 -7.38 -7.88 -16.25
CA SER A 46 -7.21 -9.33 -16.00
C SER A 46 -7.77 -9.79 -14.65
N MET A 47 -8.25 -8.86 -13.81
CA MET A 47 -8.77 -9.16 -12.48
C MET A 47 -10.29 -9.08 -12.45
N SER A 48 -10.90 -9.98 -11.68
CA SER A 48 -12.31 -9.91 -11.29
C SER A 48 -12.43 -10.09 -9.78
N PHE A 49 -13.20 -9.23 -9.11
CA PHE A 49 -13.36 -9.29 -7.66
C PHE A 49 -14.66 -8.65 -7.20
N ASP A 50 -15.12 -9.09 -6.04
CA ASP A 50 -16.12 -8.38 -5.25
C ASP A 50 -15.40 -7.52 -4.19
N ARG A 51 -15.84 -6.27 -4.04
CA ARG A 51 -15.39 -5.33 -3.02
C ARG A 51 -16.51 -5.09 -2.03
N THR A 52 -16.26 -5.38 -0.76
CA THR A 52 -17.18 -5.02 0.33
C THR A 52 -16.59 -3.86 1.10
N THR A 53 -17.34 -2.77 1.20
CA THR A 53 -16.98 -1.57 1.96
C THR A 53 -17.93 -1.40 3.12
N THR A 54 -17.40 -1.33 4.34
CA THR A 54 -18.12 -0.89 5.55
C THR A 54 -17.66 0.52 5.88
N ALA A 55 -18.52 1.50 5.68
CA ALA A 55 -18.31 2.90 6.04
C ALA A 55 -19.02 3.22 7.36
N VAL A 56 -18.29 3.83 8.32
CA VAL A 56 -18.87 4.35 9.56
C VAL A 56 -18.58 5.82 9.67
N ARG A 57 -19.62 6.63 9.49
CA ARG A 57 -19.56 8.09 9.60
C ARG A 57 -19.99 8.54 11.00
N ARG A 58 -19.23 9.49 11.58
CA ARG A 58 -19.46 10.04 12.92
C ARG A 58 -19.44 11.56 12.86
N GLY A 59 -20.36 12.19 13.61
CA GLY A 59 -20.45 13.64 13.75
C GLY A 59 -21.37 13.98 14.93
N PRO A 60 -21.64 15.28 15.20
CA PRO A 60 -22.57 15.68 16.26
C PRO A 60 -23.95 15.06 16.05
N GLY A 61 -24.32 14.14 16.94
CA GLY A 61 -25.61 13.41 16.88
C GLY A 61 -25.74 12.39 15.74
N ILE A 62 -24.67 12.15 14.96
CA ILE A 62 -24.70 11.23 13.81
C ILE A 62 -23.72 10.09 14.06
N LYS A 63 -24.25 8.85 13.95
CA LYS A 63 -23.45 7.63 13.79
C LYS A 63 -24.16 6.76 12.76
N GLU A 64 -23.67 6.80 11.54
CA GLU A 64 -24.24 6.05 10.43
C GLU A 64 -23.26 4.97 9.98
N LYS A 65 -23.79 3.76 9.76
CA LYS A 65 -23.05 2.65 9.18
C LYS A 65 -23.70 2.27 7.86
N THR A 66 -22.89 2.21 6.81
CA THR A 66 -23.33 1.75 5.49
C THR A 66 -22.42 0.61 5.03
N VAL A 67 -23.00 -0.45 4.51
CA VAL A 67 -22.28 -1.57 3.90
C VAL A 67 -22.63 -1.62 2.41
N THR A 68 -21.63 -1.52 1.54
CA THR A 68 -21.81 -1.67 0.09
C THR A 68 -21.06 -2.88 -0.43
N VAL A 69 -21.67 -3.61 -1.35
CA VAL A 69 -21.02 -4.67 -2.12
C VAL A 69 -20.99 -4.26 -3.58
N GLU A 70 -19.81 -4.27 -4.15
CA GLU A 70 -19.55 -3.83 -5.52
C GLU A 70 -18.76 -4.92 -6.24
N ARG A 71 -18.93 -5.02 -7.55
CA ARG A 71 -18.25 -6.01 -8.40
C ARG A 71 -17.49 -5.33 -9.52
N TRP A 72 -16.24 -5.74 -9.71
CA TRP A 72 -15.44 -5.48 -10.89
C TRP A 72 -15.31 -6.77 -11.71
N ASP A 73 -15.71 -6.75 -12.99
CA ASP A 73 -15.68 -7.94 -13.87
C ASP A 73 -14.51 -7.93 -14.88
N GLY A 74 -13.53 -7.03 -14.68
CA GLY A 74 -12.41 -6.80 -15.60
C GLY A 74 -12.67 -5.66 -16.59
N LYS A 75 -13.93 -5.23 -16.75
CA LYS A 75 -14.32 -4.19 -17.72
C LYS A 75 -15.16 -3.08 -17.10
N ARG A 76 -16.06 -3.44 -16.20
CA ARG A 76 -17.03 -2.50 -15.62
C ARG A 76 -17.33 -2.79 -14.18
N TRP A 77 -17.72 -1.75 -13.48
CA TRP A 77 -18.23 -1.83 -12.13
C TRP A 77 -19.74 -2.09 -12.10
N ALA A 78 -20.17 -2.88 -11.12
CA ALA A 78 -21.57 -3.04 -10.75
C ALA A 78 -21.74 -2.84 -9.25
N LEU A 79 -22.74 -2.06 -8.81
CA LEU A 79 -23.18 -2.00 -7.42
C LEU A 79 -24.14 -3.15 -7.18
N VAL A 80 -23.77 -4.08 -6.31
CA VAL A 80 -24.52 -5.32 -6.05
C VAL A 80 -25.56 -5.10 -4.97
N SER A 81 -25.17 -4.50 -3.82
CA SER A 81 -26.10 -4.21 -2.72
C SER A 81 -25.65 -3.02 -1.89
N VAL A 82 -26.61 -2.42 -1.18
CA VAL A 82 -26.41 -1.42 -0.12
C VAL A 82 -27.18 -1.87 1.11
N ASN A 83 -26.46 -2.08 2.22
CA ASN A 83 -27.02 -2.62 3.48
C ASN A 83 -27.79 -3.93 3.27
N GLY A 84 -27.27 -4.81 2.39
CA GLY A 84 -27.88 -6.10 2.07
C GLY A 84 -29.07 -6.03 1.11
N ASN A 85 -29.53 -4.86 0.70
CA ASN A 85 -30.68 -4.66 -0.19
C ASN A 85 -30.23 -4.30 -1.62
N PRO A 86 -31.05 -4.54 -2.64
CA PRO A 86 -30.82 -4.03 -4.00
C PRO A 86 -30.63 -2.51 -3.99
N PRO A 87 -29.70 -1.97 -4.79
CA PRO A 87 -29.42 -0.54 -4.80
C PRO A 87 -30.57 0.26 -5.41
N SER A 88 -30.90 1.41 -4.80
CA SER A 88 -31.86 2.37 -5.36
C SER A 88 -31.28 3.13 -6.55
N ALA A 89 -32.14 3.83 -7.31
CA ALA A 89 -31.72 4.67 -8.43
C ALA A 89 -30.71 5.77 -8.00
N SER A 90 -30.89 6.35 -6.79
CA SER A 90 -29.95 7.33 -6.23
C SER A 90 -28.62 6.70 -5.90
N HIS A 91 -28.58 5.50 -5.31
CA HIS A 91 -27.35 4.75 -5.07
C HIS A 91 -26.60 4.48 -6.37
N LEU A 92 -27.28 4.02 -7.40
CA LEU A 92 -26.67 3.75 -8.72
C LEU A 92 -26.08 5.02 -9.36
N LYS A 93 -26.77 6.18 -9.24
CA LYS A 93 -26.28 7.45 -9.77
C LYS A 93 -24.98 7.89 -9.08
N THR A 94 -24.95 7.86 -7.74
CA THR A 94 -23.77 8.21 -6.94
C THR A 94 -22.60 7.26 -7.23
N PHE A 95 -22.88 5.96 -7.28
CA PHE A 95 -21.90 4.93 -7.59
C PHE A 95 -21.24 5.11 -8.96
N ARG A 96 -22.03 5.36 -10.02
CA ARG A 96 -21.47 5.61 -11.36
C ARG A 96 -20.56 6.83 -11.40
N LYS A 97 -20.92 7.90 -10.70
CA LYS A 97 -20.08 9.10 -10.60
C LYS A 97 -18.76 8.78 -9.90
N ALA A 98 -18.81 8.07 -8.78
CA ALA A 98 -17.63 7.72 -8.00
C ALA A 98 -16.68 6.78 -8.77
N THR A 99 -17.21 5.75 -9.43
CA THR A 99 -16.39 4.79 -10.17
C THR A 99 -15.81 5.34 -11.47
N ALA A 100 -16.48 6.29 -12.11
CA ALA A 100 -15.94 7.00 -13.27
C ALA A 100 -14.78 7.93 -12.93
N ALA A 101 -14.76 8.48 -11.70
CA ALA A 101 -13.74 9.42 -11.25
C ALA A 101 -12.48 8.75 -10.68
N ASN A 102 -12.59 7.49 -10.25
CA ASN A 102 -11.51 6.80 -9.54
C ASN A 102 -10.99 5.58 -10.31
N PRO A 103 -9.67 5.36 -10.32
CA PRO A 103 -9.09 4.18 -10.94
C PRO A 103 -9.50 2.90 -10.18
N VAL A 104 -9.53 1.77 -10.88
CA VAL A 104 -9.75 0.46 -10.27
C VAL A 104 -8.67 0.21 -9.22
N PRO A 105 -9.02 -0.23 -7.99
CA PRO A 105 -8.02 -0.59 -6.99
C PRO A 105 -7.19 -1.79 -7.44
N GLY A 106 -5.88 -1.78 -7.15
CA GLY A 106 -5.03 -2.90 -7.51
C GLY A 106 -3.55 -2.64 -7.28
N TYR A 107 -2.76 -3.71 -7.37
CA TYR A 107 -1.31 -3.67 -7.14
C TYR A 107 -0.57 -2.82 -8.19
N TYR A 108 -1.07 -2.71 -9.41
CA TYR A 108 -0.48 -1.90 -10.49
C TYR A 108 -0.22 -0.44 -10.07
N ARG A 109 -0.98 0.07 -9.11
CA ARG A 109 -0.81 1.43 -8.57
C ARG A 109 0.51 1.64 -7.83
N MET A 110 1.15 0.55 -7.38
CA MET A 110 2.49 0.62 -6.76
C MET A 110 3.53 1.20 -7.70
N ALA A 111 3.38 1.03 -9.02
CA ALA A 111 4.32 1.55 -9.99
C ALA A 111 4.48 3.08 -9.90
N SER A 112 3.36 3.81 -9.83
CA SER A 112 3.40 5.27 -9.69
C SER A 112 3.76 5.72 -8.28
N LEU A 113 3.29 5.01 -7.25
CA LEU A 113 3.57 5.33 -5.86
C LEU A 113 5.06 5.21 -5.53
N LEU A 114 5.67 4.07 -5.88
CA LEU A 114 7.06 3.80 -5.54
C LEU A 114 8.06 4.57 -6.41
N ALA A 115 7.65 5.09 -7.56
CA ALA A 115 8.47 6.02 -8.32
C ALA A 115 8.86 7.28 -7.50
N ALA A 116 8.06 7.65 -6.49
CA ALA A 116 8.35 8.76 -5.58
C ALA A 116 9.02 8.32 -4.26
N ALA A 117 9.36 7.05 -4.11
CA ALA A 117 10.10 6.58 -2.94
C ALA A 117 11.54 7.10 -2.98
N SER A 118 11.99 7.71 -1.88
CA SER A 118 13.29 8.38 -1.79
C SER A 118 14.22 7.80 -0.72
N ASP A 119 13.72 6.90 0.12
CA ASP A 119 14.49 6.33 1.23
C ASP A 119 14.03 4.91 1.53
N ILE A 120 14.93 4.13 2.14
CA ILE A 120 14.68 2.78 2.61
C ILE A 120 15.18 2.65 4.06
N SER A 121 14.36 2.05 4.91
CA SER A 121 14.72 1.70 6.28
C SER A 121 14.55 0.21 6.53
N VAL A 122 15.31 -0.32 7.49
CA VAL A 122 15.18 -1.70 7.98
C VAL A 122 14.91 -1.63 9.47
N ASP A 123 13.93 -2.36 9.93
CA ASP A 123 13.67 -2.48 11.36
C ASP A 123 14.52 -3.58 12.02
N SER A 124 14.38 -3.74 13.34
CA SER A 124 15.10 -4.75 14.11
C SER A 124 14.78 -6.20 13.71
N GLU A 125 13.68 -6.43 12.99
CA GLU A 125 13.28 -7.75 12.49
C GLU A 125 13.73 -7.96 11.03
N GLY A 126 14.50 -7.03 10.47
CA GLY A 126 15.00 -7.09 9.10
C GLY A 126 13.96 -6.74 8.02
N ARG A 127 12.79 -6.21 8.40
CA ARG A 127 11.76 -5.81 7.43
C ARG A 127 12.16 -4.50 6.75
N LYS A 128 12.14 -4.52 5.44
CA LYS A 128 12.45 -3.36 4.60
C LYS A 128 11.20 -2.50 4.39
N THR A 129 11.35 -1.20 4.55
CA THR A 129 10.27 -0.22 4.33
C THR A 129 10.76 0.89 3.42
N LEU A 130 10.09 1.09 2.28
CA LEU A 130 10.31 2.22 1.38
C LEU A 130 9.48 3.41 1.85
N LYS A 131 10.11 4.59 1.92
CA LYS A 131 9.47 5.84 2.35
C LYS A 131 9.15 6.73 1.15
N ILE A 132 7.93 7.24 1.12
CA ILE A 132 7.41 8.15 0.12
C ILE A 132 7.08 9.46 0.83
N PRO A 133 7.96 10.48 0.78
CA PRO A 133 7.79 11.71 1.56
C PRO A 133 6.54 12.51 1.19
N VAL A 134 6.20 12.48 -0.11
CA VAL A 134 4.99 13.11 -0.67
C VAL A 134 4.42 12.18 -1.71
N LEU A 135 3.11 11.90 -1.64
CA LEU A 135 2.48 11.05 -2.64
C LEU A 135 2.40 11.76 -4.01
N PRO A 136 2.58 11.03 -5.11
CA PRO A 136 2.36 11.56 -6.45
C PRO A 136 0.93 12.08 -6.63
N ALA A 137 0.78 13.15 -7.39
CA ALA A 137 -0.52 13.72 -7.71
C ALA A 137 -1.49 12.68 -8.29
N GLY A 138 -2.75 12.76 -7.93
CA GLY A 138 -3.79 11.83 -8.38
C GLY A 138 -3.84 10.49 -7.63
N THR A 139 -2.95 10.27 -6.65
CA THR A 139 -2.91 9.02 -5.87
C THR A 139 -4.14 8.87 -4.98
N VAL A 140 -4.50 9.93 -4.25
CA VAL A 140 -5.66 9.96 -3.35
C VAL A 140 -6.57 11.11 -3.76
N ARG A 141 -7.73 10.76 -4.29
CA ARG A 141 -8.77 11.72 -4.71
C ARG A 141 -9.98 11.59 -3.80
N THR A 142 -10.54 12.72 -3.45
CA THR A 142 -11.80 12.86 -2.73
C THR A 142 -12.82 13.57 -3.63
N ASP A 143 -14.07 13.65 -3.21
CA ASP A 143 -15.09 14.43 -3.91
C ASP A 143 -14.75 15.92 -4.01
N THR A 144 -13.87 16.41 -3.13
CA THR A 144 -13.44 17.83 -3.05
C THR A 144 -12.12 18.09 -3.77
N GLY A 145 -11.44 17.06 -4.27
CA GLY A 145 -10.19 17.21 -5.02
C GLY A 145 -9.10 16.20 -4.66
N ASP A 146 -7.92 16.43 -5.24
CA ASP A 146 -6.72 15.63 -5.00
C ASP A 146 -6.02 16.10 -3.71
N ILE A 147 -5.81 15.18 -2.78
CA ILE A 147 -5.16 15.45 -1.49
C ILE A 147 -3.75 14.85 -1.40
N SER A 148 -3.25 14.25 -2.47
CA SER A 148 -1.99 13.49 -2.49
C SER A 148 -0.80 14.29 -1.97
N SER A 149 -0.71 15.59 -2.29
CA SER A 149 0.38 16.47 -1.86
C SER A 149 0.46 16.68 -0.35
N HIS A 150 -0.63 16.45 0.38
CA HIS A 150 -0.70 16.53 1.84
C HIS A 150 -0.34 15.22 2.54
N LEU A 151 -0.08 14.16 1.77
CA LEU A 151 0.09 12.80 2.28
C LEU A 151 1.51 12.28 2.05
N SER A 152 1.96 11.43 2.96
CA SER A 152 3.16 10.60 2.84
C SER A 152 2.80 9.12 2.86
N GLY A 153 3.72 8.27 2.42
CA GLY A 153 3.53 6.83 2.38
C GLY A 153 4.72 6.04 2.94
N GLU A 154 4.43 4.86 3.44
CA GLU A 154 5.41 3.85 3.85
C GLU A 154 4.97 2.50 3.27
N ALA A 155 5.85 1.87 2.48
CA ALA A 155 5.59 0.58 1.87
C ALA A 155 6.48 -0.49 2.49
N VAL A 156 5.89 -1.43 3.23
CA VAL A 156 6.58 -2.58 3.84
C VAL A 156 6.74 -3.66 2.78
N ILE A 157 7.96 -4.16 2.65
CA ILE A 157 8.37 -5.13 1.64
C ILE A 157 8.50 -6.51 2.25
N ALA A 158 7.92 -7.51 1.58
CA ALA A 158 8.19 -8.93 1.78
C ALA A 158 8.84 -9.51 0.52
N SER A 159 9.31 -10.74 0.61
CA SER A 159 9.85 -11.49 -0.53
C SER A 159 9.16 -12.84 -0.64
N ASN A 160 8.90 -13.27 -1.87
CA ASN A 160 8.45 -14.62 -2.21
C ASN A 160 9.35 -15.17 -3.31
N ASP A 161 10.04 -16.29 -3.05
CA ASP A 161 11.01 -16.90 -3.98
C ASP A 161 12.03 -15.88 -4.52
N GLY A 162 12.55 -15.01 -3.64
CA GLY A 162 13.51 -13.96 -4.00
C GLY A 162 12.90 -12.74 -4.70
N LYS A 163 11.61 -12.74 -5.03
CA LYS A 163 10.92 -11.62 -5.66
C LYS A 163 10.31 -10.70 -4.61
N PRO A 164 10.75 -9.43 -4.54
CA PRO A 164 10.22 -8.49 -3.56
C PRO A 164 8.82 -7.99 -3.98
N TYR A 165 7.95 -7.78 -3.01
CA TYR A 165 6.64 -7.16 -3.23
C TYR A 165 6.19 -6.36 -2.00
N VAL A 166 5.31 -5.38 -2.20
CA VAL A 166 4.69 -4.64 -1.10
C VAL A 166 3.63 -5.51 -0.44
N VAL A 167 3.81 -5.80 0.85
CA VAL A 167 2.82 -6.52 1.68
C VAL A 167 1.87 -5.54 2.36
N ARG A 168 2.33 -4.33 2.68
CA ARG A 168 1.52 -3.27 3.31
C ARG A 168 1.95 -1.90 2.82
N LEU A 169 0.98 -1.07 2.48
CA LEU A 169 1.16 0.36 2.23
C LEU A 169 0.40 1.12 3.30
N LYS A 170 1.10 1.97 4.05
CA LYS A 170 0.52 2.93 4.98
C LYS A 170 0.64 4.34 4.38
N VAL A 171 -0.48 5.03 4.29
CA VAL A 171 -0.57 6.42 3.85
C VAL A 171 -1.11 7.25 5.00
N ARG A 172 -0.51 8.43 5.27
CA ARG A 172 -0.95 9.31 6.34
C ARG A 172 -0.83 10.78 5.98
N ALA A 173 -1.64 11.62 6.61
CA ALA A 173 -1.48 13.05 6.53
C ALA A 173 -0.13 13.46 7.13
N ARG A 174 0.59 14.33 6.44
CA ARG A 174 1.86 14.92 6.89
C ARG A 174 1.64 15.97 7.97
N GLU A 175 0.52 16.67 7.86
CA GLU A 175 0.06 17.72 8.76
C GLU A 175 -1.45 17.94 8.62
N ASN A 176 -2.03 18.76 9.45
CA ASN A 176 -3.40 19.20 9.27
C ASN A 176 -3.52 20.06 8.01
N PHE A 177 -4.53 19.83 7.19
CA PHE A 177 -4.73 20.60 5.97
C PHE A 177 -6.21 20.97 5.75
N LYS A 178 -6.45 21.90 4.84
CA LYS A 178 -7.79 22.30 4.41
C LYS A 178 -8.06 21.78 3.00
N LEU A 179 -9.18 21.12 2.80
CA LEU A 179 -9.67 20.77 1.47
C LEU A 179 -10.27 21.99 0.75
N ASN A 180 -10.92 22.87 1.53
CA ASN A 180 -11.46 24.16 1.12
C ASN A 180 -11.67 25.04 2.36
N LEU A 181 -12.35 26.17 2.22
CA LEU A 181 -12.60 27.09 3.33
C LEU A 181 -13.44 26.48 4.47
N LEU A 182 -14.22 25.44 4.18
CA LEU A 182 -15.22 24.88 5.08
C LEU A 182 -14.79 23.54 5.68
N ILE A 183 -13.86 22.83 5.05
CA ILE A 183 -13.46 21.48 5.43
C ILE A 183 -11.98 21.48 5.82
N LYS A 184 -11.72 21.13 7.09
CA LYS A 184 -10.38 20.91 7.63
C LYS A 184 -10.20 19.42 7.95
N VAL A 185 -9.09 18.83 7.49
CA VAL A 185 -8.66 17.49 7.86
C VAL A 185 -7.61 17.60 8.95
N THR A 186 -7.85 16.92 10.08
CA THR A 186 -6.94 16.89 11.23
C THR A 186 -6.22 15.56 11.39
N ASN A 187 -6.75 14.51 10.77
CA ASN A 187 -6.11 13.22 10.67
C ASN A 187 -6.59 12.51 9.40
N PHE A 188 -5.66 11.85 8.72
CA PHE A 188 -5.95 10.89 7.66
C PHE A 188 -4.92 9.78 7.73
N GLU A 189 -5.39 8.54 7.84
CA GLU A 189 -4.56 7.35 7.74
C GLU A 189 -5.28 6.32 6.87
N GLN A 190 -4.53 5.68 5.96
CA GLN A 190 -5.02 4.55 5.18
C GLN A 190 -3.97 3.45 5.19
N ILE A 191 -4.39 2.24 5.52
CA ILE A 191 -3.59 1.03 5.45
C ILE A 191 -4.16 0.14 4.35
N SER A 192 -3.32 -0.31 3.44
CA SER A 192 -3.66 -1.25 2.38
C SER A 192 -2.80 -2.49 2.52
N ASP A 193 -3.41 -3.65 2.69
CA ASP A 193 -2.72 -4.93 2.81
C ASP A 193 -2.82 -5.71 1.49
N TYR A 194 -1.69 -6.27 1.09
CA TYR A 194 -1.56 -7.07 -0.12
C TYR A 194 -1.19 -8.51 0.24
N ARG A 195 -1.74 -9.45 -0.51
CA ARG A 195 -1.44 -10.88 -0.38
C ARG A 195 -1.16 -11.48 -1.74
N LEU A 196 -0.38 -12.54 -1.76
CA LEU A 196 -0.16 -13.29 -2.99
C LEU A 196 -1.42 -14.07 -3.35
N GLY A 197 -1.82 -13.97 -4.61
CA GLY A 197 -2.86 -14.82 -5.18
C GLY A 197 -2.33 -16.23 -5.47
N PRO A 198 -3.20 -17.13 -5.95
CA PRO A 198 -2.80 -18.49 -6.34
C PRO A 198 -1.74 -18.54 -7.45
N ASP A 199 -1.67 -17.48 -8.24
CA ASP A 199 -0.69 -17.28 -9.32
C ASP A 199 0.63 -16.66 -8.83
N GLY A 200 0.81 -16.50 -7.50
CA GLY A 200 1.99 -15.89 -6.89
C GLY A 200 2.07 -14.38 -7.06
N ARG A 201 1.08 -13.73 -7.67
CA ARG A 201 1.06 -12.27 -7.88
C ARG A 201 0.42 -11.53 -6.71
N PRO A 202 0.96 -10.37 -6.31
CA PRO A 202 0.39 -9.57 -5.25
C PRO A 202 -0.98 -9.00 -5.65
N ARG A 203 -1.95 -9.13 -4.76
CA ARG A 203 -3.32 -8.61 -4.92
C ARG A 203 -3.71 -7.80 -3.68
N LEU A 204 -4.45 -6.72 -3.87
CA LEU A 204 -4.99 -5.94 -2.77
C LEU A 204 -6.04 -6.78 -2.02
N ALA A 205 -5.78 -7.07 -0.74
CA ALA A 205 -6.65 -7.92 0.08
C ALA A 205 -7.63 -7.11 0.93
N SER A 206 -7.14 -6.02 1.54
CA SER A 206 -7.96 -5.15 2.37
C SER A 206 -7.42 -3.72 2.41
N GLN A 207 -8.30 -2.79 2.77
CA GLN A 207 -7.95 -1.42 3.09
C GLN A 207 -8.71 -0.97 4.33
N LEU A 208 -8.03 -0.25 5.20
CA LEU A 208 -8.63 0.48 6.32
C LEU A 208 -8.27 1.95 6.16
N ALA A 209 -9.26 2.82 6.10
CA ALA A 209 -9.04 4.26 6.08
C ALA A 209 -9.77 4.91 7.26
N ASP A 210 -9.08 5.78 7.99
CA ASP A 210 -9.64 6.60 9.07
C ASP A 210 -9.35 8.07 8.79
N SER A 211 -10.39 8.88 8.80
CA SER A 211 -10.29 10.33 8.62
C SER A 211 -11.01 11.06 9.73
N LYS A 212 -10.40 12.15 10.21
CA LYS A 212 -11.00 13.06 11.19
C LYS A 212 -10.83 14.50 10.71
N GLY A 213 -11.77 15.31 11.05
CA GLY A 213 -11.73 16.71 10.65
C GLY A 213 -12.92 17.50 11.14
N SER A 214 -13.15 18.64 10.51
CA SER A 214 -14.35 19.45 10.75
C SER A 214 -14.91 19.96 9.41
N MET A 215 -16.23 20.07 9.36
CA MET A 215 -16.97 20.69 8.27
C MET A 215 -17.89 21.76 8.86
N PHE A 216 -17.77 23.01 8.39
CA PHE A 216 -18.46 24.18 8.98
C PHE A 216 -18.21 24.34 10.49
N GLY A 217 -17.03 23.92 10.99
CA GLY A 217 -16.72 23.95 12.43
C GLY A 217 -17.21 22.73 13.22
N PHE A 218 -18.07 21.89 12.66
CA PHE A 218 -18.55 20.67 13.32
C PHE A 218 -17.52 19.54 13.14
N VAL A 219 -17.06 18.99 14.28
CA VAL A 219 -16.09 17.89 14.30
C VAL A 219 -16.76 16.59 13.87
N GLY A 220 -16.10 15.83 13.03
CA GLY A 220 -16.58 14.53 12.56
C GLY A 220 -15.44 13.67 12.02
N GLY A 221 -15.80 12.50 11.53
CA GLY A 221 -14.87 11.58 10.91
C GLY A 221 -15.56 10.42 10.21
N GLU A 222 -14.77 9.69 9.44
CA GLU A 222 -15.25 8.50 8.73
C GLU A 222 -14.18 7.42 8.79
N THR A 223 -14.61 6.19 9.08
CA THR A 223 -13.79 4.99 8.99
C THR A 223 -14.35 4.11 7.89
N ASN A 224 -13.50 3.68 6.96
CA ASN A 224 -13.84 2.78 5.87
C ASN A 224 -13.01 1.50 5.98
N GLU A 225 -13.67 0.36 6.15
CA GLU A 225 -13.08 -0.97 6.04
C GLU A 225 -13.48 -1.57 4.70
N VAL A 226 -12.50 -2.00 3.92
CA VAL A 226 -12.71 -2.55 2.58
C VAL A 226 -12.04 -3.91 2.48
N THR A 227 -12.75 -4.89 1.95
CA THR A 227 -12.22 -6.23 1.64
C THR A 227 -12.44 -6.58 0.17
N TYR A 228 -11.52 -7.38 -0.37
CA TYR A 228 -11.53 -7.80 -1.78
C TYR A 228 -11.56 -9.33 -1.86
N ALA A 229 -12.56 -9.87 -2.54
CA ALA A 229 -12.70 -11.31 -2.82
C ALA A 229 -12.51 -11.52 -4.33
N TYR A 230 -11.33 -12.04 -4.72
CA TYR A 230 -10.99 -12.32 -6.12
C TYR A 230 -11.67 -13.61 -6.61
N ARG A 231 -11.97 -13.65 -7.91
CA ARG A 231 -12.67 -14.75 -8.59
C ARG A 231 -11.75 -15.41 -9.61
#